data_f6619522207f4c215187f79b6f6b084d
#
_entry.id   f6619522207f4c215187f79b6f6b084d
#
_cell.length_a   1.000
_cell.length_b   1.000
_cell.length_c   1.000
_cell.angle_alpha   90.00
_cell.angle_beta   90.00
_cell.angle_gamma   90.00
#
_symmetry.space_group_name_H-M   'P 1'
#
loop_
_entity.id
_entity.type
_entity.pdbx_description
1 polymer ?
#
loop_
_entity_poly.entity_id
_entity_poly.type
_entity_poly.pdbx_seq_one_letter_code
_entity_poly.pdbx_strand_id
1 'polypeptide(L)'
;MGEMGNSYLLEATVTNHTNTFYLCIDLKSFYASVECVERGLDPMTTLLAVADPERTDKTICLAITPAMKALGIKNRCRVFEIPKNIDYIMAVPRMHLYLEYSARIYGVYLKYIAKEDIHVYSVDEAFLDVTHYLAMYRMNAKELGLRIMQDIYETTGIRATCGIGTNLYLCKIALDIMAKKSPDFVGALNEARYRRLLWDHLPLTDFWSIGGGTVRRLANYGIFTMRDIANTPEDLLYRVFGIDAELLIDHAWGRETVTIADIKAFRPSGHSLSSGQVLPWDYDREGGLLLAKEMGEDLALDLLWQDLVADSLTMTLGYSKASGGDWVRGTRVLGRTGGTNSASAVRETIEALYDAIALYDKPLRRIGLSLNRVREEVCVQYSFFDDPAALERERARQRAVLYIKNKYGKNAIFQGMDLIEGARTLERNAQIGGHRA
;
A
#
# COMPACT_ATOMS: atom_id res chain seq x y z
N MET A 1 -25.54 20.48 -36.83
CA MET A 1 -26.25 20.36 -35.56
C MET A 1 -25.24 19.76 -34.61
N GLY A 2 -24.62 20.44 -33.81
CA GLY A 2 -24.72 21.55 -32.90
C GLY A 2 -23.66 21.23 -31.87
N GLU A 3 -22.52 21.87 -31.97
CA GLU A 3 -21.47 21.91 -30.95
C GLU A 3 -22.09 22.36 -29.62
N MET A 4 -22.20 21.47 -28.65
CA MET A 4 -22.34 21.91 -27.26
C MET A 4 -20.96 21.89 -26.63
N GLY A 5 -20.36 23.08 -26.64
CA GLY A 5 -19.07 23.39 -26.07
C GLY A 5 -19.00 22.98 -24.60
N ASN A 6 -17.90 22.32 -24.27
CA ASN A 6 -17.48 21.91 -22.94
C ASN A 6 -16.97 23.14 -22.15
N SER A 7 -17.82 24.11 -21.91
CA SER A 7 -17.55 25.33 -21.14
C SER A 7 -18.28 25.28 -19.80
N TYR A 8 -17.84 24.37 -18.93
CA TYR A 8 -18.14 24.46 -17.49
C TYR A 8 -16.84 24.57 -16.71
N LEU A 9 -16.18 25.72 -16.91
CA LEU A 9 -15.30 26.28 -15.90
C LEU A 9 -16.09 26.38 -14.59
N LEU A 10 -15.48 25.99 -13.49
CA LEU A 10 -15.95 26.31 -12.15
C LEU A 10 -16.00 27.84 -12.02
N GLU A 11 -17.06 28.47 -12.45
CA GLU A 11 -17.36 29.87 -12.08
C GLU A 11 -17.61 29.88 -10.57
N ALA A 12 -16.65 30.44 -9.85
CA ALA A 12 -16.75 30.72 -8.44
C ALA A 12 -17.80 31.79 -8.21
N THR A 13 -19.03 31.40 -7.92
CA THR A 13 -19.94 32.34 -7.21
C THR A 13 -19.41 32.41 -5.77
N VAL A 14 -18.90 33.61 -5.47
CA VAL A 14 -18.36 34.00 -4.17
C VAL A 14 -19.46 33.91 -3.12
N THR A 15 -19.49 32.85 -2.36
CA THR A 15 -20.03 32.80 -1.03
C THR A 15 -18.91 32.37 -0.09
N ASN A 16 -18.72 33.08 1.02
CA ASN A 16 -17.63 33.05 1.98
C ASN A 16 -17.40 31.66 2.64
N HIS A 17 -17.03 30.66 1.86
CA HIS A 17 -16.31 29.44 2.31
C HIS A 17 -15.02 29.44 1.51
N THR A 18 -13.88 29.35 2.18
CA THR A 18 -12.56 29.15 1.57
C THR A 18 -12.66 27.93 0.65
N ASN A 19 -12.75 28.16 -0.67
CA ASN A 19 -12.76 27.07 -1.64
C ASN A 19 -11.40 26.37 -1.59
N THR A 20 -11.34 25.24 -0.91
CA THR A 20 -10.16 24.37 -0.91
C THR A 20 -10.10 23.59 -2.22
N PHE A 21 -8.89 23.40 -2.74
CA PHE A 21 -8.66 22.61 -3.95
C PHE A 21 -7.51 21.63 -3.73
N TYR A 22 -7.81 20.37 -3.98
CA TYR A 22 -6.86 19.29 -3.93
C TYR A 22 -6.69 18.66 -5.31
N LEU A 23 -5.45 18.28 -5.64
CA LEU A 23 -5.16 17.42 -6.77
C LEU A 23 -4.77 16.04 -6.25
N CYS A 24 -5.27 14.99 -6.90
CA CYS A 24 -4.77 13.63 -6.75
C CYS A 24 -4.15 13.23 -8.08
N ILE A 25 -2.86 12.95 -8.10
CA ILE A 25 -2.10 12.61 -9.32
C ILE A 25 -1.65 11.16 -9.23
N ASP A 26 -1.97 10.36 -10.26
CA ASP A 26 -1.65 8.93 -10.40
C ASP A 26 -0.86 8.70 -11.69
N LEU A 27 0.22 7.94 -11.61
CA LEU A 27 1.09 7.63 -12.74
C LEU A 27 0.54 6.44 -13.52
N LYS A 28 0.28 6.65 -14.78
CA LYS A 28 -0.42 5.69 -15.64
C LYS A 28 0.38 4.40 -15.83
N SER A 29 -0.12 3.27 -15.27
CA SER A 29 0.56 1.95 -15.34
C SER A 29 2.03 2.00 -14.93
N PHE A 30 2.35 2.66 -13.83
CA PHE A 30 3.65 3.17 -13.44
C PHE A 30 4.82 2.22 -13.76
N TYR A 31 4.87 1.04 -13.16
CA TYR A 31 6.00 0.12 -13.38
C TYR A 31 6.17 -0.29 -14.85
N ALA A 32 5.06 -0.55 -15.53
CA ALA A 32 5.12 -0.90 -16.95
C ALA A 32 5.56 0.29 -17.83
N SER A 33 5.16 1.51 -17.44
CA SER A 33 5.57 2.73 -18.12
C SER A 33 7.07 3.01 -17.93
N VAL A 34 7.59 2.83 -16.71
CA VAL A 34 9.05 2.92 -16.46
C VAL A 34 9.80 1.92 -17.32
N GLU A 35 9.36 0.66 -17.38
CA GLU A 35 10.02 -0.37 -18.19
C GLU A 35 9.98 -0.07 -19.69
N CYS A 36 8.92 0.56 -20.20
CA CYS A 36 8.87 1.02 -21.58
C CYS A 36 9.84 2.17 -21.83
N VAL A 37 9.81 3.22 -20.99
CA VAL A 37 10.67 4.40 -21.14
C VAL A 37 12.16 4.01 -21.13
N GLU A 38 12.57 3.15 -20.21
CA GLU A 38 13.95 2.64 -20.14
C GLU A 38 14.41 1.86 -21.36
N ARG A 39 13.45 1.37 -22.16
CA ARG A 39 13.72 0.67 -23.44
C ARG A 39 13.53 1.57 -24.66
N GLY A 40 13.23 2.86 -24.47
CA GLY A 40 12.91 3.77 -25.56
C GLY A 40 11.58 3.47 -26.25
N LEU A 41 10.64 2.82 -25.56
CA LEU A 41 9.33 2.41 -26.08
C LEU A 41 8.21 3.31 -25.53
N ASP A 42 7.14 3.48 -26.32
CA ASP A 42 5.95 4.21 -25.85
C ASP A 42 5.02 3.28 -25.09
N PRO A 43 4.73 3.57 -23.79
CA PRO A 43 3.80 2.77 -22.97
C PRO A 43 2.38 2.69 -23.54
N MET A 44 1.96 3.66 -24.35
CA MET A 44 0.60 3.73 -24.89
C MET A 44 0.39 2.77 -26.06
N THR A 45 1.45 2.34 -26.72
CA THR A 45 1.39 1.48 -27.91
C THR A 45 2.07 0.13 -27.71
N THR A 46 3.01 0.03 -26.77
CA THR A 46 3.77 -1.20 -26.51
C THR A 46 2.99 -2.17 -25.63
N LEU A 47 2.98 -3.44 -25.99
CA LEU A 47 2.45 -4.52 -25.15
C LEU A 47 3.55 -5.02 -24.22
N LEU A 48 3.46 -4.67 -22.93
CA LEU A 48 4.44 -5.05 -21.91
C LEU A 48 3.76 -5.34 -20.56
N ALA A 49 4.19 -6.44 -19.94
CA ALA A 49 3.80 -6.82 -18.58
C ALA A 49 5.02 -6.90 -17.67
N VAL A 50 4.89 -6.39 -16.45
CA VAL A 50 5.93 -6.50 -15.41
C VAL A 50 5.61 -7.70 -14.55
N ALA A 51 6.37 -8.76 -14.69
CA ALA A 51 6.26 -10.00 -13.90
C ALA A 51 7.62 -10.69 -13.83
N ASP A 52 7.82 -11.53 -12.81
CA ASP A 52 9.05 -12.30 -12.67
C ASP A 52 8.93 -13.65 -13.40
N PRO A 53 9.67 -13.85 -14.53
CA PRO A 53 9.59 -15.08 -15.32
C PRO A 53 10.17 -16.31 -14.58
N GLU A 54 11.02 -16.11 -13.58
CA GLU A 54 11.56 -17.23 -12.76
C GLU A 54 10.53 -17.77 -11.76
N ARG A 55 9.44 -17.05 -11.54
CA ARG A 55 8.27 -17.55 -10.81
C ARG A 55 7.37 -18.32 -11.78
N THR A 56 6.46 -19.11 -11.24
CA THR A 56 5.50 -19.87 -12.04
C THR A 56 4.56 -18.92 -12.82
N ASP A 57 3.88 -19.42 -13.85
CA ASP A 57 2.83 -18.71 -14.59
C ASP A 57 1.66 -18.21 -13.73
N LYS A 58 1.56 -18.70 -12.48
CA LYS A 58 0.61 -18.24 -11.46
C LYS A 58 1.01 -16.92 -10.81
N THR A 59 2.20 -16.38 -11.13
CA THR A 59 2.63 -15.08 -10.60
C THR A 59 1.71 -13.96 -11.07
N ILE A 60 1.55 -12.95 -10.21
CA ILE A 60 0.75 -11.75 -10.55
C ILE A 60 1.61 -10.78 -11.33
N CYS A 61 1.09 -10.25 -12.42
CA CYS A 61 1.68 -9.11 -13.10
C CYS A 61 1.54 -7.87 -12.20
N LEU A 62 2.66 -7.26 -11.83
CA LEU A 62 2.67 -6.04 -11.00
C LEU A 62 2.02 -4.86 -11.71
N ALA A 63 2.28 -4.75 -13.00
CA ALA A 63 1.67 -3.77 -13.89
C ALA A 63 1.63 -4.31 -15.32
N ILE A 64 0.69 -3.81 -16.09
CA ILE A 64 0.61 -3.99 -17.55
C ILE A 64 0.43 -2.63 -18.20
N THR A 65 0.92 -2.47 -19.43
CA THR A 65 0.82 -1.22 -20.17
C THR A 65 -0.64 -0.83 -20.48
N PRO A 66 -0.91 0.46 -20.71
CA PRO A 66 -2.21 0.91 -21.22
C PRO A 66 -2.64 0.19 -22.50
N ALA A 67 -1.71 -0.10 -23.41
CA ALA A 67 -1.98 -0.86 -24.63
C ALA A 67 -2.53 -2.27 -24.32
N MET A 68 -1.96 -2.99 -23.35
CA MET A 68 -2.50 -4.30 -22.92
C MET A 68 -3.88 -4.16 -22.27
N LYS A 69 -4.09 -3.10 -21.46
CA LYS A 69 -5.42 -2.84 -20.87
C LYS A 69 -6.48 -2.56 -21.94
N ALA A 70 -6.11 -1.89 -23.04
CA ALA A 70 -7.02 -1.64 -24.16
C ALA A 70 -7.46 -2.93 -24.87
N LEU A 71 -6.66 -4.01 -24.79
CA LEU A 71 -7.03 -5.35 -25.28
C LEU A 71 -7.93 -6.12 -24.29
N GLY A 72 -8.40 -5.49 -23.21
CA GLY A 72 -9.26 -6.11 -22.20
C GLY A 72 -8.53 -6.93 -21.14
N ILE A 73 -7.20 -6.94 -21.12
CA ILE A 73 -6.41 -7.63 -20.10
C ILE A 73 -6.54 -6.87 -18.77
N LYS A 74 -6.90 -7.59 -17.71
CA LYS A 74 -7.10 -7.00 -16.38
C LYS A 74 -5.77 -6.60 -15.76
N ASN A 75 -5.74 -5.44 -15.09
CA ASN A 75 -4.61 -5.08 -14.26
C ASN A 75 -4.43 -6.11 -13.12
N ARG A 76 -3.18 -6.39 -12.75
CA ARG A 76 -2.83 -7.42 -11.74
C ARG A 76 -3.36 -8.81 -12.08
N CYS A 77 -3.54 -9.12 -13.38
CA CYS A 77 -3.80 -10.49 -13.84
C CYS A 77 -2.62 -11.41 -13.49
N ARG A 78 -2.86 -12.71 -13.51
CA ARG A 78 -1.78 -13.70 -13.48
C ARG A 78 -1.23 -13.90 -14.88
N VAL A 79 0.03 -14.28 -14.99
CA VAL A 79 0.68 -14.48 -16.31
C VAL A 79 -0.12 -15.44 -17.19
N PHE A 80 -0.64 -16.55 -16.64
CA PHE A 80 -1.45 -17.52 -17.39
C PHE A 80 -2.80 -16.99 -17.88
N GLU A 81 -3.29 -15.86 -17.33
CA GLU A 81 -4.54 -15.21 -17.75
C GLU A 81 -4.34 -14.32 -18.97
N ILE A 82 -3.10 -14.03 -19.36
CA ILE A 82 -2.80 -13.31 -20.59
C ILE A 82 -3.01 -14.27 -21.77
N PRO A 83 -3.83 -13.91 -22.79
CA PRO A 83 -4.10 -14.76 -23.94
C PRO A 83 -2.79 -15.14 -24.67
N LYS A 84 -2.60 -16.43 -24.97
CA LYS A 84 -1.39 -16.98 -25.59
C LYS A 84 -1.10 -16.47 -27.01
N ASN A 85 -2.09 -15.91 -27.68
CA ASN A 85 -1.98 -15.33 -29.02
C ASN A 85 -1.50 -13.86 -28.99
N ILE A 86 -1.26 -13.29 -27.83
CA ILE A 86 -0.73 -11.93 -27.69
C ILE A 86 0.77 -12.04 -27.47
N ASP A 87 1.52 -11.50 -28.43
CA ASP A 87 2.97 -11.31 -28.26
C ASP A 87 3.22 -10.04 -27.45
N TYR A 88 3.94 -10.16 -26.32
CA TYR A 88 4.21 -9.06 -25.41
C TYR A 88 5.59 -9.21 -24.75
N ILE A 89 6.14 -8.09 -24.32
CA ILE A 89 7.40 -8.06 -23.58
C ILE A 89 7.10 -8.38 -22.11
N MET A 90 7.76 -9.40 -21.56
CA MET A 90 7.75 -9.63 -20.11
C MET A 90 8.99 -8.97 -19.48
N ALA A 91 8.78 -7.97 -18.64
CA ALA A 91 9.84 -7.26 -17.94
C ALA A 91 9.95 -7.75 -16.49
N VAL A 92 11.17 -8.08 -16.06
CA VAL A 92 11.47 -8.41 -14.65
C VAL A 92 11.29 -7.16 -13.79
N PRO A 93 10.66 -7.24 -12.62
CA PRO A 93 10.54 -6.10 -11.71
C PRO A 93 11.93 -5.55 -11.29
N ARG A 94 12.06 -4.22 -11.27
CA ARG A 94 13.24 -3.47 -10.82
C ARG A 94 12.80 -2.41 -9.79
N MET A 95 12.51 -2.84 -8.57
CA MET A 95 11.87 -1.98 -7.57
C MET A 95 12.69 -0.74 -7.19
N HIS A 96 14.02 -0.84 -7.15
CA HIS A 96 14.89 0.32 -6.92
C HIS A 96 14.70 1.39 -8.01
N LEU A 97 14.68 0.99 -9.27
CA LEU A 97 14.45 1.89 -10.39
C LEU A 97 13.09 2.59 -10.29
N TYR A 98 12.04 1.84 -9.89
CA TYR A 98 10.71 2.44 -9.73
C TYR A 98 10.68 3.47 -8.60
N LEU A 99 11.40 3.21 -7.49
CA LEU A 99 11.55 4.19 -6.41
C LEU A 99 12.34 5.42 -6.85
N GLU A 100 13.37 5.27 -7.68
CA GLU A 100 14.11 6.40 -8.26
C GLU A 100 13.21 7.27 -9.15
N TYR A 101 12.41 6.67 -10.02
CA TYR A 101 11.44 7.40 -10.83
C TYR A 101 10.39 8.11 -9.98
N SER A 102 9.86 7.44 -8.94
CA SER A 102 8.95 8.05 -7.98
C SER A 102 9.58 9.25 -7.29
N ALA A 103 10.83 9.15 -6.85
CA ALA A 103 11.57 10.26 -6.23
C ALA A 103 11.81 11.42 -7.21
N ARG A 104 12.12 11.15 -8.48
CA ARG A 104 12.23 12.21 -9.52
C ARG A 104 10.91 12.94 -9.70
N ILE A 105 9.79 12.21 -9.74
CA ILE A 105 8.45 12.78 -9.88
C ILE A 105 8.05 13.59 -8.63
N TYR A 106 8.39 13.10 -7.43
CA TYR A 106 8.24 13.90 -6.23
C TYR A 106 9.04 15.22 -6.30
N GLY A 107 10.24 15.19 -6.88
CA GLY A 107 11.02 16.39 -7.19
C GLY A 107 10.30 17.35 -8.14
N VAL A 108 9.49 16.86 -9.08
CA VAL A 108 8.63 17.71 -9.93
C VAL A 108 7.55 18.38 -9.09
N TYR A 109 6.87 17.63 -8.20
CA TYR A 109 5.86 18.26 -7.32
C TYR A 109 6.44 19.40 -6.49
N LEU A 110 7.65 19.23 -5.96
CA LEU A 110 8.35 20.23 -5.15
C LEU A 110 8.69 21.53 -5.90
N LYS A 111 8.69 21.54 -7.24
CA LYS A 111 8.85 22.77 -8.02
C LYS A 111 7.63 23.69 -7.90
N TYR A 112 6.47 23.13 -7.57
CA TYR A 112 5.18 23.80 -7.58
C TYR A 112 4.58 23.96 -6.19
N ILE A 113 4.75 22.96 -5.34
CA ILE A 113 4.03 22.81 -4.07
C ILE A 113 5.04 22.52 -2.96
N ALA A 114 4.88 23.16 -1.81
CA ALA A 114 5.72 22.90 -0.64
C ALA A 114 5.48 21.48 -0.09
N LYS A 115 6.51 20.89 0.49
CA LYS A 115 6.44 19.52 1.01
C LYS A 115 5.35 19.32 2.08
N GLU A 116 5.00 20.38 2.79
CA GLU A 116 3.95 20.41 3.81
C GLU A 116 2.56 20.12 3.20
N ASP A 117 2.33 20.53 1.97
CA ASP A 117 1.07 20.44 1.24
C ASP A 117 1.03 19.26 0.27
N ILE A 118 2.03 18.35 0.34
CA ILE A 118 2.11 17.12 -0.43
C ILE A 118 1.95 15.91 0.51
N HIS A 119 1.03 15.00 0.19
CA HIS A 119 0.90 13.69 0.81
C HIS A 119 1.16 12.61 -0.24
N VAL A 120 2.29 11.90 -0.11
CA VAL A 120 2.60 10.72 -0.95
C VAL A 120 1.77 9.55 -0.45
N TYR A 121 0.76 9.16 -1.22
CA TYR A 121 -0.16 8.07 -0.88
C TYR A 121 0.43 6.69 -1.23
N SER A 122 1.13 6.61 -2.36
CA SER A 122 1.85 5.41 -2.80
C SER A 122 3.07 5.80 -3.65
N VAL A 123 3.77 4.81 -4.20
CA VAL A 123 4.91 5.05 -5.10
C VAL A 123 4.52 5.73 -6.41
N ASP A 124 3.24 5.68 -6.78
CA ASP A 124 2.70 6.18 -8.05
C ASP A 124 1.55 7.19 -7.86
N GLU A 125 1.18 7.51 -6.62
CA GLU A 125 0.05 8.40 -6.33
C GLU A 125 0.37 9.40 -5.22
N ALA A 126 0.00 10.66 -5.44
CA ALA A 126 0.16 11.74 -4.47
C ALA A 126 -1.05 12.69 -4.45
N PHE A 127 -1.35 13.21 -3.25
CA PHE A 127 -2.29 14.29 -3.03
C PHE A 127 -1.54 15.60 -2.82
N LEU A 128 -2.03 16.67 -3.43
CA LEU A 128 -1.46 18.02 -3.36
C LEU A 128 -2.56 18.99 -2.94
N ASP A 129 -2.38 19.72 -1.85
CA ASP A 129 -3.22 20.89 -1.56
C ASP A 129 -2.72 22.07 -2.39
N VAL A 130 -3.55 22.50 -3.33
CA VAL A 130 -3.18 23.59 -4.25
C VAL A 130 -3.91 24.90 -3.94
N THR A 131 -4.67 24.94 -2.85
CA THR A 131 -5.55 26.06 -2.50
C THR A 131 -4.84 27.41 -2.55
N HIS A 132 -3.72 27.55 -1.87
CA HIS A 132 -2.98 28.81 -1.78
C HIS A 132 -2.11 29.11 -2.99
N TYR A 133 -1.82 28.10 -3.82
CA TYR A 133 -0.92 28.21 -4.97
C TYR A 133 -1.62 28.75 -6.22
N LEU A 134 -2.95 28.58 -6.34
CA LEU A 134 -3.72 28.99 -7.51
C LEU A 134 -3.60 30.51 -7.77
N ALA A 135 -3.73 31.29 -6.71
CA ALA A 135 -3.57 32.77 -6.83
C ALA A 135 -2.11 33.14 -7.15
N MET A 136 -1.13 32.47 -6.55
CA MET A 136 0.30 32.71 -6.77
C MET A 136 0.68 32.45 -8.23
N TYR A 137 0.21 31.35 -8.82
CA TYR A 137 0.50 30.99 -10.21
C TYR A 137 -0.45 31.65 -11.21
N ARG A 138 -1.51 32.31 -10.74
CA ARG A 138 -2.59 32.87 -11.59
C ARG A 138 -3.21 31.84 -12.51
N MET A 139 -3.41 30.61 -11.97
CA MET A 139 -3.97 29.47 -12.66
C MET A 139 -5.18 28.92 -11.90
N ASN A 140 -6.11 28.30 -12.60
CA ASN A 140 -7.10 27.46 -11.96
C ASN A 140 -6.52 26.06 -11.66
N ALA A 141 -7.22 25.24 -10.86
CA ALA A 141 -6.73 23.95 -10.44
C ALA A 141 -6.47 22.99 -11.62
N LYS A 142 -7.25 23.08 -12.71
CA LYS A 142 -7.05 22.26 -13.91
C LYS A 142 -5.79 22.67 -14.66
N GLU A 143 -5.56 23.95 -14.82
CA GLU A 143 -4.37 24.50 -15.50
C GLU A 143 -3.09 24.11 -14.76
N LEU A 144 -3.10 24.24 -13.43
CA LEU A 144 -1.96 23.82 -12.59
C LEU A 144 -1.75 22.31 -12.66
N GLY A 145 -2.81 21.52 -12.57
CA GLY A 145 -2.74 20.04 -12.70
C GLY A 145 -2.15 19.62 -14.04
N LEU A 146 -2.63 20.19 -15.17
CA LEU A 146 -2.10 19.91 -16.50
C LEU A 146 -0.62 20.32 -16.63
N ARG A 147 -0.22 21.45 -16.03
CA ARG A 147 1.17 21.90 -16.02
C ARG A 147 2.08 20.93 -15.27
N ILE A 148 1.67 20.47 -14.10
CA ILE A 148 2.42 19.47 -13.33
C ILE A 148 2.51 18.17 -14.11
N MET A 149 1.41 17.68 -14.70
CA MET A 149 1.39 16.47 -15.51
C MET A 149 2.32 16.55 -16.72
N GLN A 150 2.38 17.72 -17.37
CA GLN A 150 3.28 17.96 -18.49
C GLN A 150 4.75 17.95 -18.06
N ASP A 151 5.10 18.59 -16.94
CA ASP A 151 6.47 18.58 -16.40
C ASP A 151 6.90 17.14 -15.97
N ILE A 152 5.99 16.33 -15.41
CA ILE A 152 6.23 14.91 -15.13
C ILE A 152 6.59 14.18 -16.44
N TYR A 153 5.79 14.38 -17.48
CA TYR A 153 6.03 13.73 -18.78
C TYR A 153 7.35 14.17 -19.42
N GLU A 154 7.66 15.46 -19.43
CA GLU A 154 8.90 16.00 -19.96
C GLU A 154 10.14 15.51 -19.18
N THR A 155 10.00 15.36 -17.84
CA THR A 155 11.09 14.92 -16.97
C THR A 155 11.32 13.40 -17.03
N THR A 156 10.26 12.61 -17.21
CA THR A 156 10.32 11.15 -17.01
C THR A 156 9.79 10.32 -18.18
N GLY A 157 9.13 10.90 -19.14
CA GLY A 157 8.41 10.19 -20.22
C GLY A 157 7.13 9.46 -19.75
N ILE A 158 6.75 9.62 -18.46
CA ILE A 158 5.60 8.91 -17.89
C ILE A 158 4.37 9.83 -17.89
N ARG A 159 3.26 9.31 -18.38
CA ARG A 159 1.97 10.02 -18.34
C ARG A 159 1.31 9.88 -16.98
N ALA A 160 0.66 10.95 -16.55
CA ALA A 160 -0.13 10.98 -15.32
C ALA A 160 -1.62 11.20 -15.62
N THR A 161 -2.46 10.95 -14.61
CA THR A 161 -3.87 11.30 -14.55
C THR A 161 -4.09 12.18 -13.32
N CYS A 162 -5.04 13.11 -13.37
CA CYS A 162 -5.28 14.06 -12.30
C CYS A 162 -6.76 14.13 -11.94
N GLY A 163 -7.07 13.87 -10.66
CA GLY A 163 -8.36 14.17 -10.07
C GLY A 163 -8.30 15.50 -9.34
N ILE A 164 -9.31 16.33 -9.51
CA ILE A 164 -9.47 17.63 -8.85
C ILE A 164 -10.69 17.57 -7.94
N GLY A 165 -10.56 17.96 -6.68
CA GLY A 165 -11.67 17.95 -5.73
C GLY A 165 -11.61 19.09 -4.74
N THR A 166 -12.75 19.40 -4.12
CA THR A 166 -12.84 20.36 -3.01
C THR A 166 -12.46 19.75 -1.66
N ASN A 167 -12.19 18.46 -1.62
CA ASN A 167 -11.62 17.72 -0.50
C ASN A 167 -10.85 16.48 -1.01
N LEU A 168 -10.14 15.78 -0.11
CA LEU A 168 -9.30 14.62 -0.45
C LEU A 168 -10.11 13.47 -1.04
N TYR A 169 -11.32 13.21 -0.53
CA TYR A 169 -12.17 12.17 -1.06
C TYR A 169 -12.61 12.46 -2.50
N LEU A 170 -13.13 13.66 -2.75
CA LEU A 170 -13.63 14.03 -4.07
C LEU A 170 -12.53 14.08 -5.14
N CYS A 171 -11.31 14.52 -4.79
CA CYS A 171 -10.22 14.48 -5.77
C CYS A 171 -9.80 13.05 -6.11
N LYS A 172 -9.82 12.12 -5.12
CA LYS A 172 -9.55 10.70 -5.37
C LYS A 172 -10.63 10.05 -6.23
N ILE A 173 -11.93 10.32 -5.96
CA ILE A 173 -13.04 9.81 -6.77
C ILE A 173 -13.01 10.39 -8.18
N ALA A 174 -12.69 11.68 -8.34
CA ALA A 174 -12.51 12.29 -9.64
C ALA A 174 -11.40 11.63 -10.45
N LEU A 175 -10.29 11.26 -9.80
CA LEU A 175 -9.20 10.52 -10.41
C LEU A 175 -9.66 9.14 -10.89
N ASP A 176 -10.22 8.34 -9.99
CA ASP A 176 -10.46 6.92 -10.25
C ASP A 176 -11.61 6.66 -11.22
N ILE A 177 -12.70 7.45 -11.13
CA ILE A 177 -13.92 7.21 -11.92
C ILE A 177 -13.95 8.07 -13.18
N MET A 178 -13.45 9.31 -13.14
CA MET A 178 -13.60 10.26 -14.23
C MET A 178 -12.32 10.48 -15.05
N ALA A 179 -11.19 10.81 -14.41
CA ALA A 179 -9.95 11.20 -15.09
C ALA A 179 -9.41 10.10 -16.02
N LYS A 180 -9.49 8.85 -15.60
CA LYS A 180 -8.99 7.70 -16.37
C LYS A 180 -9.74 7.49 -17.69
N LYS A 181 -10.95 8.05 -17.82
CA LYS A 181 -11.81 7.97 -19.02
C LYS A 181 -11.85 9.30 -19.81
N SER A 182 -11.26 10.36 -19.27
CA SER A 182 -11.22 11.68 -19.92
C SER A 182 -10.11 11.76 -20.97
N PRO A 183 -10.33 12.42 -22.11
CA PRO A 183 -9.33 12.60 -23.16
C PRO A 183 -8.07 13.34 -22.69
N ASP A 184 -8.21 14.29 -21.76
CA ASP A 184 -7.13 15.08 -21.16
C ASP A 184 -6.60 14.48 -19.86
N PHE A 185 -7.10 13.30 -19.47
CA PHE A 185 -6.75 12.60 -18.23
C PHE A 185 -7.02 13.41 -16.95
N VAL A 186 -7.97 14.33 -17.00
CA VAL A 186 -8.37 15.14 -15.85
C VAL A 186 -9.84 14.92 -15.53
N GLY A 187 -10.15 14.75 -14.25
CA GLY A 187 -11.50 14.72 -13.70
C GLY A 187 -11.65 15.76 -12.61
N ALA A 188 -12.84 16.35 -12.44
CA ALA A 188 -13.07 17.35 -11.40
C ALA A 188 -14.43 17.15 -10.72
N LEU A 189 -14.46 17.20 -9.39
CA LEU A 189 -15.67 17.06 -8.57
C LEU A 189 -15.70 18.11 -7.46
N ASN A 190 -16.90 18.59 -7.20
CA ASN A 190 -17.34 19.16 -5.93
C ASN A 190 -18.54 18.36 -5.43
N GLU A 191 -19.02 18.59 -4.23
CA GLU A 191 -20.14 17.84 -3.65
C GLU A 191 -21.40 17.83 -4.55
N ALA A 192 -21.79 18.99 -5.12
CA ALA A 192 -22.97 19.09 -5.96
C ALA A 192 -22.82 18.24 -7.25
N ARG A 193 -21.65 18.33 -7.90
CA ARG A 193 -21.34 17.54 -9.10
C ARG A 193 -21.22 16.06 -8.81
N TYR A 194 -20.63 15.70 -7.67
CA TYR A 194 -20.54 14.32 -7.18
C TYR A 194 -21.94 13.72 -7.05
N ARG A 195 -22.84 14.36 -6.31
CA ARG A 195 -24.23 13.90 -6.12
C ARG A 195 -24.98 13.77 -7.42
N ARG A 196 -24.79 14.71 -8.35
CA ARG A 196 -25.48 14.70 -9.65
C ARG A 196 -24.99 13.58 -10.57
N LEU A 197 -23.67 13.29 -10.58
CA LEU A 197 -23.06 12.41 -11.58
C LEU A 197 -22.77 11.00 -11.08
N LEU A 198 -22.48 10.84 -9.78
CA LEU A 198 -21.92 9.60 -9.26
C LEU A 198 -22.74 8.95 -8.14
N TRP A 199 -23.80 9.57 -7.65
CA TRP A 199 -24.60 8.99 -6.58
C TRP A 199 -25.20 7.61 -6.94
N ASP A 200 -25.50 7.39 -8.21
CA ASP A 200 -26.06 6.12 -8.74
C ASP A 200 -25.01 5.31 -9.53
N HIS A 201 -23.73 5.70 -9.45
CA HIS A 201 -22.66 4.98 -10.13
C HIS A 201 -22.46 3.57 -9.55
N LEU A 202 -22.26 2.60 -10.43
CA LEU A 202 -21.97 1.20 -10.11
C LEU A 202 -20.70 0.74 -10.82
N PRO A 203 -19.96 -0.19 -10.20
CA PRO A 203 -20.19 -0.81 -8.89
C PRO A 203 -19.70 0.08 -7.73
N LEU A 204 -20.23 -0.14 -6.52
CA LEU A 204 -19.78 0.56 -5.31
C LEU A 204 -18.28 0.36 -5.01
N THR A 205 -17.68 -0.72 -5.51
CA THR A 205 -16.23 -0.97 -5.36
C THR A 205 -15.33 -0.01 -6.13
N ASP A 206 -15.89 0.82 -7.00
CA ASP A 206 -15.15 1.89 -7.68
C ASP A 206 -14.89 3.10 -6.74
N PHE A 207 -15.64 3.18 -5.63
CA PHE A 207 -15.46 4.24 -4.65
C PHE A 207 -14.37 3.89 -3.64
N TRP A 208 -13.53 4.87 -3.37
CA TRP A 208 -12.44 4.73 -2.40
C TRP A 208 -12.95 4.27 -1.03
N SER A 209 -12.21 3.37 -0.40
CA SER A 209 -12.52 2.73 0.89
C SER A 209 -13.71 1.75 0.88
N ILE A 210 -14.38 1.50 -0.26
CA ILE A 210 -15.46 0.51 -0.37
C ILE A 210 -14.94 -0.78 -1.01
N GLY A 211 -14.66 -1.78 -0.19
CA GLY A 211 -14.26 -3.11 -0.67
C GLY A 211 -15.42 -4.08 -0.84
N GLY A 212 -15.17 -5.23 -1.48
CA GLY A 212 -16.19 -6.27 -1.69
C GLY A 212 -16.84 -6.81 -0.40
N GLY A 213 -16.15 -6.72 0.75
CA GLY A 213 -16.72 -7.05 2.07
C GLY A 213 -17.81 -6.07 2.49
N THR A 214 -17.55 -4.77 2.33
CA THR A 214 -18.51 -3.70 2.61
C THR A 214 -19.72 -3.81 1.69
N VAL A 215 -19.49 -4.00 0.38
CA VAL A 215 -20.59 -4.15 -0.60
C VAL A 215 -21.50 -5.33 -0.26
N ARG A 216 -20.95 -6.50 0.11
CA ARG A 216 -21.77 -7.66 0.51
C ARG A 216 -22.61 -7.37 1.77
N ARG A 217 -22.05 -6.66 2.75
CA ARG A 217 -22.80 -6.28 3.95
C ARG A 217 -23.92 -5.30 3.66
N LEU A 218 -23.68 -4.29 2.80
CA LEU A 218 -24.68 -3.32 2.34
C LEU A 218 -25.81 -4.01 1.54
N ALA A 219 -25.46 -4.94 0.65
CA ALA A 219 -26.43 -5.67 -0.17
C ALA A 219 -27.45 -6.47 0.67
N ASN A 220 -27.09 -6.96 1.86
CA ASN A 220 -28.02 -7.62 2.77
C ASN A 220 -29.17 -6.71 3.25
N TYR A 221 -29.02 -5.39 3.11
CA TYR A 221 -29.99 -4.38 3.48
C TYR A 221 -30.59 -3.66 2.27
N GLY A 222 -30.36 -4.18 1.05
CA GLY A 222 -30.87 -3.56 -0.17
C GLY A 222 -30.17 -2.26 -0.58
N ILE A 223 -28.95 -2.03 -0.09
CA ILE A 223 -28.16 -0.81 -0.33
C ILE A 223 -27.12 -1.12 -1.41
N PHE A 224 -27.20 -0.46 -2.58
CA PHE A 224 -26.38 -0.75 -3.75
C PHE A 224 -25.64 0.47 -4.31
N THR A 225 -26.04 1.69 -3.95
CA THR A 225 -25.49 2.95 -4.47
C THR A 225 -25.07 3.88 -3.33
N MET A 226 -24.27 4.91 -3.66
CA MET A 226 -23.93 5.96 -2.70
C MET A 226 -25.18 6.74 -2.29
N ARG A 227 -26.16 6.89 -3.18
CA ARG A 227 -27.48 7.46 -2.87
C ARG A 227 -28.20 6.66 -1.79
N ASP A 228 -28.20 5.33 -1.93
CA ASP A 228 -28.85 4.46 -0.94
C ASP A 228 -28.18 4.60 0.42
N ILE A 229 -26.83 4.62 0.47
CA ILE A 229 -26.09 4.84 1.72
C ILE A 229 -26.49 6.18 2.34
N ALA A 230 -26.47 7.27 1.56
CA ALA A 230 -26.79 8.62 2.04
C ALA A 230 -28.23 8.75 2.58
N ASN A 231 -29.17 7.99 2.05
CA ASN A 231 -30.57 8.00 2.47
C ASN A 231 -30.93 6.90 3.50
N THR A 232 -29.97 6.04 3.88
CA THR A 232 -30.19 5.01 4.89
C THR A 232 -30.10 5.65 6.29
N PRO A 233 -31.00 5.29 7.25
CA PRO A 233 -30.88 5.77 8.63
C PRO A 233 -29.50 5.45 9.21
N GLU A 234 -28.86 6.46 9.79
CA GLU A 234 -27.52 6.35 10.35
C GLU A 234 -27.40 5.25 11.40
N ASP A 235 -28.40 5.11 12.28
CA ASP A 235 -28.45 4.04 13.29
C ASP A 235 -28.29 2.64 12.71
N LEU A 236 -28.83 2.39 11.51
CA LEU A 236 -28.66 1.11 10.83
C LEU A 236 -27.21 0.93 10.39
N LEU A 237 -26.60 1.97 9.80
CA LEU A 237 -25.21 1.92 9.33
C LEU A 237 -24.25 1.75 10.50
N TYR A 238 -24.43 2.49 11.61
CA TYR A 238 -23.63 2.31 12.82
C TYR A 238 -23.79 0.91 13.45
N ARG A 239 -24.97 0.33 13.42
CA ARG A 239 -25.21 -1.05 13.89
C ARG A 239 -24.45 -2.08 13.04
N VAL A 240 -24.36 -1.84 11.74
CA VAL A 240 -23.72 -2.77 10.80
C VAL A 240 -22.20 -2.60 10.75
N PHE A 241 -21.71 -1.36 10.78
CA PHE A 241 -20.30 -1.03 10.52
C PHE A 241 -19.56 -0.49 11.77
N GLY A 242 -20.26 -0.19 12.86
CA GLY A 242 -19.65 0.46 14.02
C GLY A 242 -19.18 1.87 13.67
N ILE A 243 -18.03 2.28 14.21
CA ILE A 243 -17.46 3.60 13.97
C ILE A 243 -17.08 3.83 12.48
N ASP A 244 -16.81 2.78 11.72
CA ASP A 244 -16.53 2.90 10.29
C ASP A 244 -17.74 3.43 9.48
N ALA A 245 -18.95 3.43 10.06
CA ALA A 245 -20.14 4.00 9.44
C ALA A 245 -20.00 5.51 9.23
N GLU A 246 -19.30 6.22 10.10
CA GLU A 246 -19.11 7.68 10.03
C GLU A 246 -18.45 8.07 8.70
N LEU A 247 -17.32 7.43 8.39
CA LEU A 247 -16.63 7.66 7.12
C LEU A 247 -17.50 7.28 5.91
N LEU A 248 -18.25 6.18 6.01
CA LEU A 248 -19.11 5.71 4.93
C LEU A 248 -20.25 6.70 4.65
N ILE A 249 -20.86 7.26 5.70
CA ILE A 249 -21.93 8.28 5.60
C ILE A 249 -21.39 9.57 4.99
N ASP A 250 -20.28 10.08 5.51
CA ASP A 250 -19.69 11.32 5.00
C ASP A 250 -19.29 11.20 3.53
N HIS A 251 -18.62 10.10 3.16
CA HIS A 251 -18.27 9.85 1.77
C HIS A 251 -19.49 9.69 0.85
N ALA A 252 -20.61 9.13 1.36
CA ALA A 252 -21.83 9.06 0.58
C ALA A 252 -22.40 10.45 0.24
N TRP A 253 -22.20 11.43 1.12
CA TRP A 253 -22.55 12.83 0.85
C TRP A 253 -21.47 13.61 0.09
N GLY A 254 -20.29 13.01 -0.14
CA GLY A 254 -19.15 13.66 -0.77
C GLY A 254 -18.37 14.57 0.17
N ARG A 255 -18.48 14.34 1.49
CA ARG A 255 -17.81 15.09 2.54
C ARG A 255 -16.53 14.41 2.97
N GLU A 256 -15.52 15.20 3.28
CA GLU A 256 -14.28 14.78 3.92
C GLU A 256 -13.68 16.00 4.61
N THR A 257 -13.44 15.85 5.90
CA THR A 257 -12.91 16.94 6.73
C THR A 257 -11.42 16.85 6.95
N VAL A 258 -10.84 15.67 6.72
CA VAL A 258 -9.41 15.44 6.91
C VAL A 258 -8.61 16.19 5.86
N THR A 259 -7.58 16.89 6.33
CA THR A 259 -6.63 17.66 5.50
C THR A 259 -5.27 16.94 5.43
N ILE A 260 -4.39 17.38 4.53
CA ILE A 260 -2.99 16.88 4.49
C ILE A 260 -2.27 17.20 5.80
N ALA A 261 -2.55 18.33 6.44
CA ALA A 261 -1.98 18.68 7.72
C ALA A 261 -2.40 17.70 8.83
N ASP A 262 -3.69 17.32 8.86
CA ASP A 262 -4.19 16.31 9.82
C ASP A 262 -3.53 14.95 9.61
N ILE A 263 -3.38 14.50 8.36
CA ILE A 263 -2.68 13.25 8.05
C ILE A 263 -1.24 13.28 8.57
N LYS A 264 -0.53 14.39 8.39
CA LYS A 264 0.86 14.54 8.87
C LYS A 264 0.97 14.66 10.38
N ALA A 265 -0.03 15.26 11.01
CA ALA A 265 -0.09 15.39 12.46
C ALA A 265 -0.55 14.11 13.17
N PHE A 266 -1.22 13.20 12.45
CA PHE A 266 -1.78 11.98 13.02
C PHE A 266 -0.70 11.10 13.66
N ARG A 267 -0.95 10.70 14.90
CA ARG A 267 -0.12 9.73 15.64
C ARG A 267 -1.04 8.60 16.06
N PRO A 268 -0.86 7.38 15.53
CA PRO A 268 -1.68 6.25 15.90
C PRO A 268 -1.54 5.93 17.39
N SER A 269 -2.64 5.57 18.04
CA SER A 269 -2.67 5.19 19.47
C SER A 269 -2.08 3.82 19.75
N GLY A 270 -1.92 2.99 18.71
CA GLY A 270 -1.32 1.66 18.80
C GLY A 270 -0.43 1.40 17.62
N HIS A 271 0.72 0.83 17.89
CA HIS A 271 1.70 0.47 16.86
C HIS A 271 1.89 -1.05 16.80
N SER A 272 2.08 -1.57 15.61
CA SER A 272 2.55 -2.93 15.38
C SER A 272 3.59 -2.93 14.27
N LEU A 273 4.60 -3.79 14.40
CA LEU A 273 5.52 -4.12 13.31
C LEU A 273 5.13 -5.50 12.79
N SER A 274 4.92 -5.63 11.50
CA SER A 274 4.49 -6.89 10.91
C SER A 274 5.29 -7.24 9.67
N SER A 275 5.51 -8.54 9.50
CA SER A 275 6.11 -9.14 8.31
C SER A 275 5.25 -10.29 7.85
N GLY A 276 5.06 -10.43 6.52
CA GLY A 276 4.28 -11.53 5.98
C GLY A 276 4.78 -11.93 4.61
N GLN A 277 4.70 -13.20 4.30
CA GLN A 277 5.07 -13.70 2.97
C GLN A 277 4.15 -14.82 2.49
N VAL A 278 3.94 -14.83 1.19
CA VAL A 278 3.42 -15.98 0.45
C VAL A 278 4.61 -16.78 -0.05
N LEU A 279 4.67 -18.04 0.33
CA LEU A 279 5.79 -18.92 0.01
C LEU A 279 5.74 -19.35 -1.47
N PRO A 280 6.89 -19.52 -2.15
CA PRO A 280 6.93 -19.88 -3.57
C PRO A 280 6.41 -21.29 -3.83
N TRP A 281 6.64 -22.20 -2.90
CA TRP A 281 6.13 -23.58 -2.87
C TRP A 281 5.58 -23.92 -1.50
N ASP A 282 5.06 -25.11 -1.36
CA ASP A 282 4.54 -25.61 -0.10
C ASP A 282 5.71 -26.07 0.78
N TYR A 283 5.73 -25.63 2.04
CA TYR A 283 6.72 -25.98 3.05
C TYR A 283 6.13 -26.98 4.04
N ASP A 284 6.97 -27.87 4.51
CA ASP A 284 6.66 -28.73 5.66
C ASP A 284 6.70 -27.94 6.98
N ARG A 285 6.48 -28.65 8.08
CA ARG A 285 6.45 -28.05 9.42
C ARG A 285 7.81 -27.45 9.82
N GLU A 286 8.90 -28.16 9.54
CA GLU A 286 10.25 -27.74 9.92
C GLU A 286 10.70 -26.52 9.12
N GLY A 287 10.52 -26.57 7.82
CA GLY A 287 10.79 -25.42 6.94
C GLY A 287 9.94 -24.20 7.27
N GLY A 288 8.66 -24.39 7.63
CA GLY A 288 7.80 -23.31 8.08
C GLY A 288 8.27 -22.65 9.37
N LEU A 289 8.76 -23.45 10.34
CA LEU A 289 9.33 -22.92 11.57
C LEU A 289 10.64 -22.16 11.31
N LEU A 290 11.50 -22.68 10.44
CA LEU A 290 12.72 -21.99 10.02
C LEU A 290 12.41 -20.60 9.48
N LEU A 291 11.47 -20.49 8.54
CA LEU A 291 11.07 -19.20 7.95
C LEU A 291 10.46 -18.27 8.99
N ALA A 292 9.67 -18.77 9.93
CA ALA A 292 9.13 -17.95 11.01
C ALA A 292 10.24 -17.37 11.90
N LYS A 293 11.30 -18.13 12.19
CA LYS A 293 12.47 -17.69 12.94
C LYS A 293 13.24 -16.60 12.19
N GLU A 294 13.51 -16.78 10.90
CA GLU A 294 14.15 -15.77 10.04
C GLU A 294 13.37 -14.45 10.06
N MET A 295 12.04 -14.53 9.92
CA MET A 295 11.19 -13.33 9.94
C MET A 295 11.17 -12.67 11.32
N GLY A 296 11.20 -13.43 12.38
CA GLY A 296 11.24 -12.93 13.76
C GLY A 296 12.54 -12.22 14.08
N GLU A 297 13.66 -12.72 13.59
CA GLU A 297 14.97 -12.07 13.74
C GLU A 297 15.00 -10.70 13.08
N ASP A 298 14.50 -10.58 11.84
CA ASP A 298 14.43 -9.29 11.16
C ASP A 298 13.52 -8.31 11.91
N LEU A 299 12.36 -8.76 12.40
CA LEU A 299 11.46 -7.91 13.20
C LEU A 299 12.09 -7.45 14.53
N ALA A 300 12.88 -8.31 15.19
CA ALA A 300 13.60 -7.93 16.41
C ALA A 300 14.70 -6.88 16.12
N LEU A 301 15.41 -7.03 15.00
CA LEU A 301 16.38 -6.03 14.53
C LEU A 301 15.71 -4.71 14.16
N ASP A 302 14.53 -4.74 13.53
CA ASP A 302 13.76 -3.54 13.19
C ASP A 302 13.28 -2.79 14.45
N LEU A 303 12.85 -3.51 15.51
CA LEU A 303 12.54 -2.90 16.81
C LEU A 303 13.78 -2.19 17.40
N LEU A 304 14.88 -2.89 17.43
CA LEU A 304 16.13 -2.34 18.02
C LEU A 304 16.64 -1.13 17.22
N TRP A 305 16.52 -1.16 15.89
CA TRP A 305 16.91 -0.04 15.03
C TRP A 305 16.14 1.24 15.30
N GLN A 306 14.88 1.10 15.71
CA GLN A 306 13.97 2.21 15.98
C GLN A 306 13.88 2.55 17.48
N ASP A 307 14.70 1.92 18.34
CA ASP A 307 14.63 2.02 19.80
C ASP A 307 13.22 1.72 20.35
N LEU A 308 12.60 0.68 19.79
CA LEU A 308 11.25 0.22 20.15
C LEU A 308 11.30 -1.13 20.87
N VAL A 309 10.21 -1.42 21.62
CA VAL A 309 9.92 -2.72 22.23
C VAL A 309 8.50 -3.16 21.89
N ALA A 310 8.22 -4.46 21.94
CA ALA A 310 6.90 -5.02 21.72
C ALA A 310 6.47 -5.94 22.88
N ASP A 311 5.16 -5.97 23.19
CA ASP A 311 4.62 -6.74 24.31
C ASP A 311 4.22 -8.16 23.92
N SER A 312 3.79 -8.39 22.69
CA SER A 312 3.30 -9.69 22.25
C SER A 312 3.55 -9.94 20.77
N LEU A 313 3.58 -11.20 20.40
CA LEU A 313 3.69 -11.68 19.03
C LEU A 313 2.42 -12.41 18.62
N THR A 314 1.87 -12.02 17.47
CA THR A 314 0.80 -12.75 16.78
C THR A 314 1.39 -13.45 15.58
N MET A 315 1.11 -14.74 15.44
CA MET A 315 1.46 -15.56 14.29
C MET A 315 0.21 -15.99 13.55
N THR A 316 0.26 -15.92 12.22
CA THR A 316 -0.79 -16.41 11.33
C THR A 316 -0.16 -17.36 10.32
N LEU A 317 -0.67 -18.57 10.22
CA LEU A 317 -0.21 -19.60 9.29
C LEU A 317 -1.35 -19.92 8.32
N GLY A 318 -1.07 -19.87 7.03
CA GLY A 318 -2.01 -20.22 5.97
C GLY A 318 -1.50 -21.41 5.19
N TYR A 319 -2.34 -22.44 5.08
CA TYR A 319 -2.00 -23.71 4.45
C TYR A 319 -2.37 -23.76 2.97
N SER A 320 -1.79 -24.71 2.25
CA SER A 320 -2.04 -24.88 0.82
C SER A 320 -3.52 -25.13 0.54
N LYS A 321 -4.03 -24.52 -0.53
CA LYS A 321 -5.41 -24.78 -0.99
C LYS A 321 -5.64 -26.24 -1.37
N ALA A 322 -4.60 -26.94 -1.82
CA ALA A 322 -4.68 -28.36 -2.15
C ALA A 322 -4.97 -29.25 -0.91
N SER A 323 -4.62 -28.77 0.30
CA SER A 323 -4.91 -29.42 1.58
C SER A 323 -6.06 -28.78 2.37
N GLY A 324 -6.95 -28.01 1.71
CA GLY A 324 -8.13 -27.38 2.31
C GLY A 324 -8.05 -25.86 2.50
N GLY A 325 -6.86 -25.29 2.45
CA GLY A 325 -6.68 -23.82 2.52
C GLY A 325 -6.95 -23.22 3.91
N ASP A 326 -6.74 -23.99 4.97
CA ASP A 326 -6.99 -23.57 6.35
C ASP A 326 -6.08 -22.43 6.80
N TRP A 327 -6.54 -21.72 7.81
CA TRP A 327 -5.80 -20.67 8.50
C TRP A 327 -5.84 -20.89 9.99
N VAL A 328 -4.70 -20.74 10.63
CA VAL A 328 -4.59 -20.72 12.09
C VAL A 328 -3.93 -19.43 12.54
N ARG A 329 -4.32 -18.94 13.71
CA ARG A 329 -3.78 -17.73 14.31
C ARG A 329 -3.64 -17.92 15.80
N GLY A 330 -2.52 -17.47 16.36
CA GLY A 330 -2.29 -17.43 17.79
C GLY A 330 -1.55 -16.18 18.19
N THR A 331 -1.65 -15.81 19.47
CA THR A 331 -0.94 -14.68 20.07
C THR A 331 -0.31 -15.11 21.37
N ARG A 332 0.94 -14.69 21.63
CA ARG A 332 1.66 -14.97 22.86
C ARG A 332 2.41 -13.72 23.33
N VAL A 333 2.49 -13.53 24.64
CA VAL A 333 3.25 -12.44 25.27
C VAL A 333 4.73 -12.68 25.05
N LEU A 334 5.47 -11.60 24.74
CA LEU A 334 6.92 -11.59 24.61
C LEU A 334 7.57 -11.26 25.95
N GLY A 335 8.56 -12.06 26.32
CA GLY A 335 9.33 -11.81 27.55
C GLY A 335 8.49 -11.99 28.83
N ARG A 336 9.05 -11.60 29.95
CA ARG A 336 8.45 -11.72 31.29
C ARG A 336 8.00 -10.39 31.88
N THR A 337 8.56 -9.28 31.43
CA THR A 337 8.41 -7.97 32.08
C THR A 337 8.25 -6.81 31.10
N GLY A 338 7.06 -6.72 30.48
CA GLY A 338 6.63 -5.44 29.93
C GLY A 338 7.26 -4.98 28.61
N GLY A 339 7.56 -5.90 27.69
CA GLY A 339 8.01 -5.61 26.34
C GLY A 339 9.52 -5.85 26.14
N THR A 340 9.88 -6.28 24.94
CA THR A 340 11.27 -6.60 24.58
C THR A 340 11.56 -6.38 23.11
N ASN A 341 12.84 -6.17 22.78
CA ASN A 341 13.41 -6.22 21.43
C ASN A 341 14.51 -7.30 21.32
N SER A 342 14.59 -8.20 22.31
CA SER A 342 15.53 -9.32 22.32
C SER A 342 15.16 -10.32 21.22
N ALA A 343 16.10 -10.63 20.34
CA ALA A 343 15.92 -11.63 19.28
C ALA A 343 15.74 -13.03 19.86
N SER A 344 16.38 -13.38 20.98
CA SER A 344 16.20 -14.67 21.65
C SER A 344 14.79 -14.81 22.21
N ALA A 345 14.25 -13.80 22.87
CA ALA A 345 12.88 -13.81 23.40
C ALA A 345 11.82 -13.91 22.28
N VAL A 346 12.03 -13.22 21.15
CA VAL A 346 11.16 -13.32 19.97
C VAL A 346 11.22 -14.74 19.40
N ARG A 347 12.41 -15.33 19.26
CA ARG A 347 12.61 -16.68 18.73
C ARG A 347 11.95 -17.75 19.61
N GLU A 348 12.17 -17.71 20.92
CA GLU A 348 11.56 -18.64 21.88
C GLU A 348 10.02 -18.54 21.82
N THR A 349 9.50 -17.32 21.70
CA THR A 349 8.06 -17.10 21.57
C THR A 349 7.52 -17.67 20.26
N ILE A 350 8.25 -17.50 19.15
CA ILE A 350 7.90 -18.09 17.85
C ILE A 350 7.85 -19.61 17.95
N GLU A 351 8.88 -20.26 18.51
CA GLU A 351 8.94 -21.71 18.67
C GLU A 351 7.74 -22.24 19.47
N ALA A 352 7.51 -21.66 20.65
CA ALA A 352 6.42 -22.08 21.51
C ALA A 352 5.04 -21.82 20.92
N LEU A 353 4.86 -20.71 20.17
CA LEU A 353 3.59 -20.40 19.52
C LEU A 353 3.36 -21.29 18.29
N TYR A 354 4.41 -21.50 17.49
CA TYR A 354 4.36 -22.38 16.32
C TYR A 354 3.98 -23.81 16.72
N ASP A 355 4.60 -24.33 17.77
CA ASP A 355 4.30 -25.68 18.29
C ASP A 355 2.86 -25.80 18.76
N ALA A 356 2.31 -24.73 19.33
CA ALA A 356 0.95 -24.72 19.83
C ALA A 356 -0.13 -24.64 18.75
N ILE A 357 0.15 -23.98 17.61
CA ILE A 357 -0.89 -23.70 16.60
C ILE A 357 -0.68 -24.38 15.26
N ALA A 358 0.56 -24.81 14.92
CA ALA A 358 0.83 -25.35 13.59
C ALA A 358 0.20 -26.74 13.41
N LEU A 359 -0.50 -26.93 12.29
CA LEU A 359 -1.08 -28.21 11.89
C LEU A 359 0.02 -29.15 11.38
N TYR A 360 -0.01 -30.42 11.82
CA TYR A 360 1.07 -31.36 11.56
C TYR A 360 1.13 -31.86 10.11
N ASP A 361 -0.03 -32.13 9.52
CA ASP A 361 -0.13 -32.85 8.24
C ASP A 361 -0.50 -31.94 7.06
N LYS A 362 -0.33 -30.63 7.21
CA LYS A 362 -0.70 -29.67 6.15
C LYS A 362 0.47 -28.83 5.69
N PRO A 363 0.75 -28.79 4.38
CA PRO A 363 1.83 -27.98 3.85
C PRO A 363 1.50 -26.49 3.97
N LEU A 364 2.48 -25.72 4.47
CA LEU A 364 2.39 -24.31 4.74
C LEU A 364 2.62 -23.51 3.45
N ARG A 365 1.77 -22.49 3.22
CA ARG A 365 1.83 -21.61 2.06
C ARG A 365 1.98 -20.13 2.39
N ARG A 366 1.66 -19.73 3.61
CA ARG A 366 1.76 -18.34 4.07
C ARG A 366 2.16 -18.27 5.52
N ILE A 367 3.00 -17.30 5.84
CA ILE A 367 3.39 -16.95 7.21
C ILE A 367 3.19 -15.46 7.40
N GLY A 368 2.58 -15.06 8.50
CA GLY A 368 2.51 -13.68 8.96
C GLY A 368 2.88 -13.59 10.42
N LEU A 369 3.77 -12.67 10.75
CA LEU A 369 4.17 -12.32 12.12
C LEU A 369 3.81 -10.86 12.36
N SER A 370 3.29 -10.56 13.55
CA SER A 370 3.03 -9.20 14.00
C SER A 370 3.47 -9.03 15.44
N LEU A 371 4.39 -8.13 15.67
CA LEU A 371 4.76 -7.63 16.99
C LEU A 371 3.77 -6.52 17.38
N ASN A 372 3.08 -6.68 18.50
CA ASN A 372 1.98 -5.79 18.89
C ASN A 372 2.33 -4.98 20.11
N ARG A 373 1.58 -3.87 20.30
CA ARG A 373 1.80 -2.88 21.35
C ARG A 373 3.23 -2.38 21.35
N VAL A 374 3.69 -2.05 20.14
CA VAL A 374 5.02 -1.49 19.94
C VAL A 374 5.04 -0.08 20.51
N ARG A 375 6.07 0.24 21.30
CA ARG A 375 6.29 1.54 21.92
C ARG A 375 7.78 1.82 22.06
N GLU A 376 8.11 3.08 22.35
CA GLU A 376 9.47 3.50 22.65
C GLU A 376 10.03 2.77 23.88
N GLU A 377 11.31 2.41 23.82
CA GLU A 377 12.02 1.81 24.93
C GLU A 377 12.51 2.92 25.88
N VAL A 378 11.70 3.26 26.89
CA VAL A 378 12.07 4.29 27.87
C VAL A 378 13.12 3.79 28.85
N CYS A 379 13.04 2.50 29.24
CA CYS A 379 13.99 1.84 30.12
C CYS A 379 14.05 0.34 29.86
N VAL A 380 15.18 -0.25 30.15
CA VAL A 380 15.35 -1.71 30.15
C VAL A 380 14.89 -2.24 31.51
N GLN A 381 13.85 -3.06 31.52
CA GLN A 381 13.34 -3.70 32.73
C GLN A 381 13.84 -5.14 32.80
N TYR A 382 14.60 -5.45 33.84
CA TYR A 382 15.06 -6.81 34.13
C TYR A 382 14.12 -7.51 35.11
N SER A 383 13.89 -8.80 34.91
CA SER A 383 13.27 -9.66 35.92
C SER A 383 14.33 -10.25 36.83
N PHE A 384 13.91 -10.75 38.01
CA PHE A 384 14.81 -11.47 38.93
C PHE A 384 15.41 -12.76 38.30
N PHE A 385 14.82 -13.24 37.22
CA PHE A 385 15.22 -14.46 36.53
C PHE A 385 16.09 -14.19 35.30
N ASP A 386 16.32 -12.93 34.97
CA ASP A 386 17.17 -12.55 33.82
C ASP A 386 18.64 -12.45 34.28
N ASP A 387 19.53 -12.79 33.36
CA ASP A 387 20.96 -12.42 33.47
C ASP A 387 21.18 -11.08 32.72
N PRO A 388 21.29 -9.95 33.43
CA PRO A 388 21.46 -8.66 32.79
C PRO A 388 22.70 -8.62 31.88
N ALA A 389 23.79 -9.28 32.26
CA ALA A 389 25.00 -9.30 31.45
C ALA A 389 24.82 -10.11 30.16
N ALA A 390 24.01 -11.17 30.16
CA ALA A 390 23.66 -11.92 28.95
C ALA A 390 22.80 -11.10 28.00
N LEU A 391 21.80 -10.39 28.53
CA LEU A 391 20.94 -9.51 27.74
C LEU A 391 21.70 -8.34 27.14
N GLU A 392 22.63 -7.75 27.88
CA GLU A 392 23.49 -6.70 27.35
C GLU A 392 24.45 -7.20 26.26
N ARG A 393 25.03 -8.38 26.41
CA ARG A 393 25.85 -9.02 25.37
C ARG A 393 25.03 -9.30 24.12
N GLU A 394 23.78 -9.79 24.25
CA GLU A 394 22.88 -10.01 23.12
C GLU A 394 22.58 -8.69 22.40
N ARG A 395 22.22 -7.65 23.14
CA ARG A 395 21.93 -6.33 22.58
C ARG A 395 23.13 -5.72 21.86
N ALA A 396 24.32 -5.83 22.44
CA ALA A 396 25.56 -5.38 21.80
C ALA A 396 25.82 -6.14 20.49
N ARG A 397 25.58 -7.45 20.46
CA ARG A 397 25.67 -8.28 19.25
C ARG A 397 24.66 -7.83 18.20
N GLN A 398 23.38 -7.64 18.55
CA GLN A 398 22.34 -7.19 17.63
C GLN A 398 22.68 -5.82 17.03
N ARG A 399 23.19 -4.87 17.85
CA ARG A 399 23.64 -3.55 17.36
C ARG A 399 24.83 -3.67 16.39
N ALA A 400 25.77 -4.56 16.65
CA ALA A 400 26.89 -4.82 15.74
C ALA A 400 26.41 -5.40 14.41
N VAL A 401 25.46 -6.33 14.44
CA VAL A 401 24.82 -6.89 13.24
C VAL A 401 24.12 -5.80 12.43
N LEU A 402 23.33 -4.94 13.08
CA LEU A 402 22.67 -3.79 12.45
C LEU A 402 23.66 -2.84 11.80
N TYR A 403 24.73 -2.49 12.50
CA TYR A 403 25.77 -1.64 11.95
C TYR A 403 26.38 -2.21 10.67
N ILE A 404 26.70 -3.51 10.67
CA ILE A 404 27.26 -4.20 9.51
C ILE A 404 26.23 -4.23 8.35
N LYS A 405 24.99 -4.61 8.63
CA LYS A 405 23.92 -4.67 7.62
C LYS A 405 23.66 -3.29 6.98
N ASN A 406 23.68 -2.23 7.78
CA ASN A 406 23.45 -0.87 7.27
C ASN A 406 24.64 -0.33 6.45
N LYS A 407 25.87 -0.68 6.84
CA LYS A 407 27.07 -0.18 6.17
C LYS A 407 27.43 -0.96 4.90
N TYR A 408 27.22 -2.27 4.91
CA TYR A 408 27.71 -3.17 3.86
C TYR A 408 26.60 -3.92 3.13
N GLY A 409 25.32 -3.68 3.49
CA GLY A 409 24.15 -4.32 2.90
C GLY A 409 23.61 -5.46 3.76
N LYS A 410 22.32 -5.76 3.57
CA LYS A 410 21.56 -6.70 4.39
C LYS A 410 22.15 -8.13 4.40
N ASN A 411 22.83 -8.52 3.32
CA ASN A 411 23.45 -9.84 3.17
C ASN A 411 24.95 -9.87 3.53
N ALA A 412 25.49 -8.81 4.15
CA ALA A 412 26.89 -8.79 4.59
C ALA A 412 27.16 -9.65 5.83
N ILE A 413 26.13 -9.89 6.63
CA ILE A 413 26.17 -10.78 7.80
C ILE A 413 24.81 -11.46 7.99
N PHE A 414 24.80 -12.75 8.30
CA PHE A 414 23.61 -13.56 8.50
C PHE A 414 23.88 -14.66 9.53
N GLN A 415 22.84 -15.33 9.97
CA GLN A 415 22.94 -16.43 10.92
C GLN A 415 23.17 -17.77 10.21
N GLY A 416 23.69 -18.77 10.91
CA GLY A 416 23.87 -20.12 10.35
C GLY A 416 22.56 -20.74 9.84
N MET A 417 21.42 -20.41 10.46
CA MET A 417 20.10 -20.89 10.00
C MET A 417 19.70 -20.33 8.63
N ASP A 418 20.20 -19.17 8.23
CA ASP A 418 19.91 -18.55 6.93
C ASP A 418 20.58 -19.29 5.75
N LEU A 419 21.47 -20.25 6.04
CA LEU A 419 22.17 -21.11 5.06
C LEU A 419 21.60 -22.54 4.97
N ILE A 420 20.62 -22.88 5.79
CA ILE A 420 19.97 -24.19 5.77
C ILE A 420 19.10 -24.30 4.52
N GLU A 421 18.96 -25.49 3.97
CA GLU A 421 18.07 -25.74 2.84
C GLU A 421 16.64 -25.30 3.16
N GLY A 422 16.03 -24.55 2.26
CA GLY A 422 14.71 -23.96 2.46
C GLY A 422 14.70 -22.55 3.11
N ALA A 423 15.84 -22.07 3.64
CA ALA A 423 15.97 -20.71 4.16
C ALA A 423 15.78 -19.67 3.04
N ARG A 424 15.27 -18.48 3.38
CA ARG A 424 14.93 -17.45 2.39
C ARG A 424 15.42 -16.04 2.73
N THR A 425 16.13 -15.86 3.81
CA THR A 425 16.62 -14.54 4.25
C THR A 425 17.42 -13.85 3.14
N LEU A 426 18.35 -14.56 2.47
CA LEU A 426 19.20 -13.98 1.42
C LEU A 426 18.38 -13.49 0.23
N GLU A 427 17.42 -14.29 -0.25
CA GLU A 427 16.51 -13.90 -1.33
C GLU A 427 15.61 -12.75 -0.91
N ARG A 428 15.07 -12.79 0.31
CA ARG A 428 14.16 -11.77 0.84
C ARG A 428 14.86 -10.43 1.00
N ASN A 429 16.13 -10.42 1.41
CA ASN A 429 16.94 -9.21 1.51
C ASN A 429 17.23 -8.56 0.15
N ALA A 430 17.17 -9.32 -0.95
CA ALA A 430 17.28 -8.85 -2.32
C ALA A 430 15.93 -8.41 -2.92
N GLN A 431 14.89 -8.26 -2.09
CA GLN A 431 13.55 -7.87 -2.51
C GLN A 431 13.09 -6.58 -1.84
N ILE A 432 12.26 -5.82 -2.54
CA ILE A 432 11.51 -4.70 -2.00
C ILE A 432 10.02 -5.00 -2.21
N GLY A 433 9.23 -4.99 -1.12
CA GLY A 433 7.81 -5.33 -1.20
C GLY A 433 7.51 -6.74 -1.73
N GLY A 434 8.45 -7.69 -1.56
CA GLY A 434 8.34 -9.06 -2.06
C GLY A 434 8.66 -9.26 -3.55
N HIS A 435 9.24 -8.25 -4.21
CA HIS A 435 9.66 -8.28 -5.61
C HIS A 435 11.13 -7.92 -5.74
N ARG A 436 11.78 -8.29 -6.85
CA ARG A 436 13.20 -7.97 -7.08
C ARG A 436 13.48 -6.46 -6.92
N ALA A 437 14.55 -6.17 -6.18
CA ALA A 437 14.99 -4.81 -5.90
C ALA A 437 15.53 -4.10 -7.14
#